data_3aade9c2915b23d6c7d38499d1591c15
#
_entry.id   3aade9c2915b23d6c7d38499d1591c15
#
_cell.length_a   1.000
_cell.length_b   1.000
_cell.length_c   1.000
_cell.angle_alpha   90.00
_cell.angle_beta   90.00
_cell.angle_gamma   90.00
#
_symmetry.space_group_name_H-M   'P 1'
#
loop_
_entity.id
_entity.type
_entity.pdbx_description
1 polymer ?
#
loop_
_entity_poly.entity_id
_entity_poly.type
_entity_poly.pdbx_seq_one_letter_code
_entity_poly.pdbx_strand_id
1 'polypeptide(L)'
;MKDNNSIGDTSTMTPMMQQYFKVKADYPHALLFYRMGDFYELFFEDARQASKILGITLTHRGKTNGEPIPMAGVPYHAAEGYLARLVKTGRTVAICEQVGEVTGKGPVERKVVRVLTPGTLTDDALLGSYQSSNLVALCIQQNQIGFALLDLSAGIFKVQQQTYKPEHLSIELSRLMPSEILIDEDLVDSNIIEQIKKNLDCPITKRPNVDFNLNNAQKTLCDQLAVSTLSGFGLDPIPLAKAAAAALIHYAKETQKTALPHIRSIQIEQSTDFVALDPITRRNLEIIEPLFEHGTSLFQLINDCQTAMGGRLLSRTLMQPLRDTVVLDARLDASEQLLKGYHESPVRLVLKEIGDIERVLSRVALGSARPRDLVQLRQACAQIPFLRHALIPVLKTQQSKLLNQLDEELGDFKSLHQHLLDAIVEHPPVLLRDGNV
;
A
#
# COMPACT_ATOMS: atom_id res chain seq x y z
N MET A 1 0.33 31.46 -9.71
CA MET A 1 -1.13 31.45 -9.92
C MET A 1 -1.74 31.69 -8.56
N LYS A 2 -2.59 32.69 -8.42
CA LYS A 2 -3.14 33.09 -7.12
C LYS A 2 -4.04 32.00 -6.57
N ASP A 3 -3.72 31.53 -5.38
CA ASP A 3 -4.57 30.62 -4.59
C ASP A 3 -5.86 31.34 -4.21
N ASN A 4 -6.90 31.14 -4.99
CA ASN A 4 -8.24 31.68 -4.74
C ASN A 4 -9.03 30.71 -3.84
N ASN A 5 -8.46 30.28 -2.71
CA ASN A 5 -9.16 29.59 -1.64
C ASN A 5 -9.47 30.55 -0.47
N SER A 6 -9.90 31.80 -0.75
CA SER A 6 -10.55 32.60 0.28
C SER A 6 -11.92 31.97 0.56
N ILE A 7 -12.02 31.23 1.67
CA ILE A 7 -13.30 30.79 2.25
C ILE A 7 -14.09 32.09 2.54
N GLY A 8 -15.02 32.45 1.65
CA GLY A 8 -15.97 33.51 1.88
C GLY A 8 -16.82 33.21 3.13
N ASP A 9 -17.45 34.23 3.69
CA ASP A 9 -18.30 34.11 4.88
C ASP A 9 -19.27 32.91 4.75
N THR A 10 -18.96 31.85 5.49
CA THR A 10 -19.74 30.59 5.46
C THR A 10 -21.08 30.72 6.16
N SER A 11 -21.37 31.84 6.83
CA SER A 11 -22.62 32.05 7.60
C SER A 11 -23.89 32.07 6.73
N THR A 12 -23.75 32.40 5.44
CA THR A 12 -24.86 32.46 4.47
C THR A 12 -25.10 31.10 3.76
N MET A 13 -24.24 30.10 3.99
CA MET A 13 -24.31 28.79 3.34
C MET A 13 -25.27 27.86 4.07
N THR A 14 -25.78 26.87 3.33
CA THR A 14 -26.59 25.79 3.94
C THR A 14 -25.76 25.00 4.98
N PRO A 15 -26.40 24.47 6.03
CA PRO A 15 -25.68 23.69 7.06
C PRO A 15 -24.82 22.55 6.50
N MET A 16 -25.25 21.93 5.41
CA MET A 16 -24.48 20.91 4.71
C MET A 16 -23.20 21.47 4.07
N MET A 17 -23.28 22.64 3.43
CA MET A 17 -22.09 23.26 2.83
C MET A 17 -21.12 23.78 3.90
N GLN A 18 -21.62 24.28 5.01
CA GLN A 18 -20.75 24.64 6.16
C GLN A 18 -19.97 23.41 6.68
N GLN A 19 -20.64 22.25 6.81
CA GLN A 19 -19.98 21.00 7.18
C GLN A 19 -18.96 20.56 6.13
N TYR A 20 -19.30 20.66 4.83
CA TYR A 20 -18.38 20.35 3.72
C TYR A 20 -17.10 21.19 3.80
N PHE A 21 -17.22 22.50 3.94
CA PHE A 21 -16.05 23.39 4.00
C PHE A 21 -15.21 23.15 5.25
N LYS A 22 -15.83 22.83 6.39
CA LYS A 22 -15.09 22.46 7.59
C LYS A 22 -14.22 21.22 7.35
N VAL A 23 -14.78 20.17 6.74
CA VAL A 23 -14.02 18.95 6.39
C VAL A 23 -12.97 19.26 5.34
N LYS A 24 -13.30 20.04 4.30
CA LYS A 24 -12.36 20.39 3.23
C LYS A 24 -11.17 21.21 3.71
N ALA A 25 -11.33 22.05 4.73
CA ALA A 25 -10.25 22.84 5.32
C ALA A 25 -9.16 21.96 5.94
N ASP A 26 -9.53 20.80 6.49
CA ASP A 26 -8.56 19.82 7.04
C ASP A 26 -7.83 19.04 5.93
N TYR A 27 -8.39 19.00 4.69
CA TYR A 27 -7.85 18.24 3.55
C TYR A 27 -7.79 19.09 2.28
N PRO A 28 -7.09 20.24 2.28
CA PRO A 28 -7.14 21.23 1.19
C PRO A 28 -6.65 20.67 -0.15
N HIS A 29 -5.68 19.76 -0.14
CA HIS A 29 -5.04 19.20 -1.34
C HIS A 29 -5.68 17.89 -1.83
N ALA A 30 -6.57 17.27 -1.05
CA ALA A 30 -7.25 16.04 -1.42
C ALA A 30 -8.58 16.30 -2.12
N LEU A 31 -8.92 15.49 -3.11
CA LEU A 31 -10.27 15.45 -3.68
C LEU A 31 -11.22 14.85 -2.64
N LEU A 32 -12.22 15.61 -2.19
CA LEU A 32 -13.13 15.18 -1.13
C LEU A 32 -14.32 14.42 -1.71
N PHE A 33 -14.34 13.11 -1.52
CA PHE A 33 -15.46 12.22 -1.81
C PHE A 33 -16.45 12.27 -0.65
N TYR A 34 -17.46 13.12 -0.76
CA TYR A 34 -18.39 13.43 0.31
C TYR A 34 -19.67 12.59 0.18
N ARG A 35 -19.90 11.69 1.13
CA ARG A 35 -21.05 10.78 1.10
C ARG A 35 -22.40 11.50 1.17
N MET A 36 -23.23 11.30 0.17
CA MET A 36 -24.58 11.85 0.06
C MET A 36 -25.56 10.75 -0.39
N GLY A 37 -26.17 10.06 0.58
CA GLY A 37 -27.03 8.91 0.29
C GLY A 37 -26.26 7.81 -0.46
N ASP A 38 -26.70 7.46 -1.67
CA ASP A 38 -26.07 6.41 -2.49
C ASP A 38 -24.97 6.92 -3.41
N PHE A 39 -24.53 8.17 -3.24
CA PHE A 39 -23.47 8.77 -4.03
C PHE A 39 -22.34 9.30 -3.16
N TYR A 40 -21.14 9.35 -3.74
CA TYR A 40 -20.09 10.28 -3.34
C TYR A 40 -20.17 11.50 -4.26
N GLU A 41 -20.40 12.65 -3.67
CA GLU A 41 -20.47 13.93 -4.39
C GLU A 41 -19.19 14.72 -4.15
N LEU A 42 -18.69 15.34 -5.19
CA LEU A 42 -17.58 16.29 -5.15
C LEU A 42 -18.14 17.67 -5.53
N PHE A 43 -17.58 18.72 -4.95
CA PHE A 43 -18.05 20.09 -5.16
C PHE A 43 -16.91 21.00 -5.59
N PHE A 44 -17.27 22.13 -6.18
CA PHE A 44 -16.37 23.22 -6.59
C PHE A 44 -15.22 22.72 -7.48
N GLU A 45 -13.98 23.04 -7.10
CA GLU A 45 -12.79 22.66 -7.86
C GLU A 45 -12.54 21.15 -7.88
N ASP A 46 -12.87 20.45 -6.78
CA ASP A 46 -12.77 18.99 -6.74
C ASP A 46 -13.68 18.34 -7.79
N ALA A 47 -14.89 18.88 -7.98
CA ALA A 47 -15.82 18.39 -9.01
C ALA A 47 -15.28 18.63 -10.44
N ARG A 48 -14.68 19.80 -10.72
CA ARG A 48 -14.10 20.08 -12.03
C ARG A 48 -12.92 19.17 -12.33
N GLN A 49 -12.02 18.97 -11.35
CA GLN A 49 -10.87 18.08 -11.51
C GLN A 49 -11.29 16.63 -11.70
N ALA A 50 -12.20 16.13 -10.86
CA ALA A 50 -12.71 14.76 -10.96
C ALA A 50 -13.43 14.54 -12.29
N SER A 51 -14.30 15.47 -12.72
CA SER A 51 -14.99 15.39 -14.01
C SER A 51 -14.00 15.27 -15.17
N LYS A 52 -12.95 16.08 -15.18
CA LYS A 52 -11.92 16.07 -16.23
C LYS A 52 -11.12 14.75 -16.26
N ILE A 53 -10.71 14.22 -15.10
CA ILE A 53 -9.89 13.01 -15.00
C ILE A 53 -10.72 11.75 -15.27
N LEU A 54 -11.92 11.70 -14.70
CA LEU A 54 -12.77 10.51 -14.73
C LEU A 54 -13.70 10.46 -15.96
N GLY A 55 -13.87 11.57 -16.68
CA GLY A 55 -14.83 11.68 -17.77
C GLY A 55 -16.28 11.60 -17.31
N ILE A 56 -16.58 12.00 -16.07
CA ILE A 56 -17.95 12.05 -15.52
C ILE A 56 -18.57 13.43 -15.73
N THR A 57 -19.90 13.46 -15.76
CA THR A 57 -20.66 14.70 -16.01
C THR A 57 -20.46 15.72 -14.89
N LEU A 58 -20.03 16.93 -15.24
CA LEU A 58 -20.08 18.08 -14.36
C LEU A 58 -21.50 18.68 -14.39
N THR A 59 -22.12 18.75 -13.23
CA THR A 59 -23.47 19.33 -13.04
C THR A 59 -23.43 20.42 -11.97
N HIS A 60 -24.59 20.87 -11.50
CA HIS A 60 -24.70 21.91 -10.49
C HIS A 60 -25.73 21.52 -9.43
N ARG A 61 -25.45 21.90 -8.17
CA ARG A 61 -26.37 21.64 -7.04
C ARG A 61 -26.51 22.89 -6.17
N GLY A 62 -27.67 23.52 -6.27
CA GLY A 62 -27.93 24.74 -5.50
C GLY A 62 -27.12 25.93 -5.97
N LYS A 63 -27.12 27.00 -5.15
CA LYS A 63 -26.35 28.23 -5.42
C LYS A 63 -25.66 28.67 -4.14
N THR A 64 -24.49 29.28 -4.30
CA THR A 64 -23.78 30.01 -3.23
C THR A 64 -23.42 31.37 -3.77
N ASN A 65 -23.72 32.46 -3.03
CA ASN A 65 -23.51 33.84 -3.47
C ASN A 65 -24.10 34.15 -4.86
N GLY A 66 -25.27 33.55 -5.20
CA GLY A 66 -25.90 33.67 -6.50
C GLY A 66 -25.38 32.79 -7.63
N GLU A 67 -24.19 32.19 -7.48
CA GLU A 67 -23.55 31.35 -8.48
C GLU A 67 -23.92 29.86 -8.25
N PRO A 68 -24.15 29.08 -9.34
CA PRO A 68 -24.39 27.64 -9.25
C PRO A 68 -23.17 26.91 -8.67
N ILE A 69 -23.37 25.96 -7.74
CA ILE A 69 -22.29 25.16 -7.16
C ILE A 69 -21.96 24.03 -8.13
N PRO A 70 -20.76 23.99 -8.72
CA PRO A 70 -20.33 22.87 -9.54
C PRO A 70 -20.30 21.59 -8.72
N MET A 71 -20.83 20.52 -9.27
CA MET A 71 -20.91 19.21 -8.62
C MET A 71 -20.63 18.10 -9.64
N ALA A 72 -19.95 17.06 -9.20
CA ALA A 72 -19.84 15.79 -9.89
C ALA A 72 -20.09 14.67 -8.87
N GLY A 73 -20.65 13.55 -9.29
CA GLY A 73 -20.96 12.46 -8.38
C GLY A 73 -20.73 11.10 -9.01
N VAL A 74 -20.37 10.14 -8.16
CA VAL A 74 -20.24 8.74 -8.54
C VAL A 74 -21.06 7.86 -7.61
N PRO A 75 -21.72 6.81 -8.11
CA PRO A 75 -22.46 5.89 -7.26
C PRO A 75 -21.53 5.22 -6.25
N TYR A 76 -21.94 5.14 -5.01
CA TYR A 76 -21.17 4.55 -3.92
C TYR A 76 -20.65 3.14 -4.24
N HIS A 77 -21.52 2.28 -4.79
CA HIS A 77 -21.16 0.91 -5.12
C HIS A 77 -20.15 0.78 -6.27
N ALA A 78 -20.00 1.82 -7.09
CA ALA A 78 -19.06 1.88 -8.20
C ALA A 78 -17.80 2.72 -7.91
N ALA A 79 -17.69 3.30 -6.71
CA ALA A 79 -16.65 4.27 -6.36
C ALA A 79 -15.23 3.73 -6.53
N GLU A 80 -15.00 2.44 -6.27
CA GLU A 80 -13.66 1.83 -6.33
C GLU A 80 -12.99 2.01 -7.69
N GLY A 81 -13.70 1.78 -8.79
CA GLY A 81 -13.14 1.97 -10.13
C GLY A 81 -12.76 3.42 -10.43
N TYR A 82 -13.51 4.38 -9.90
CA TYR A 82 -13.20 5.81 -10.02
C TYR A 82 -12.03 6.21 -9.14
N LEU A 83 -11.98 5.73 -7.90
CA LEU A 83 -10.88 5.96 -6.97
C LEU A 83 -9.55 5.43 -7.53
N ALA A 84 -9.56 4.21 -8.09
CA ALA A 84 -8.39 3.63 -8.74
C ALA A 84 -7.82 4.53 -9.84
N ARG A 85 -8.70 5.11 -10.68
CA ARG A 85 -8.29 6.00 -11.77
C ARG A 85 -7.70 7.32 -11.24
N LEU A 86 -8.28 7.91 -10.19
CA LEU A 86 -7.76 9.13 -9.58
C LEU A 86 -6.40 8.92 -8.94
N VAL A 87 -6.26 7.87 -8.15
CA VAL A 87 -5.00 7.59 -7.46
C VAL A 87 -3.86 7.25 -8.43
N LYS A 88 -4.15 6.54 -9.53
CA LYS A 88 -3.17 6.30 -10.61
C LYS A 88 -2.66 7.58 -11.26
N THR A 89 -3.41 8.69 -11.21
CA THR A 89 -2.93 10.01 -11.67
C THR A 89 -2.16 10.79 -10.60
N GLY A 90 -1.77 10.14 -9.50
CA GLY A 90 -1.05 10.78 -8.39
C GLY A 90 -1.92 11.66 -7.49
N ARG A 91 -3.27 11.56 -7.58
CA ARG A 91 -4.17 12.38 -6.77
C ARG A 91 -4.45 11.73 -5.42
N THR A 92 -4.49 12.57 -4.40
CA THR A 92 -4.95 12.19 -3.06
C THR A 92 -6.47 12.34 -2.99
N VAL A 93 -7.15 11.37 -2.39
CA VAL A 93 -8.61 11.37 -2.23
C VAL A 93 -8.96 11.14 -0.76
N ALA A 94 -9.76 12.05 -0.18
CA ALA A 94 -10.31 11.90 1.16
C ALA A 94 -11.73 11.30 1.09
N ILE A 95 -11.94 10.16 1.72
CA ILE A 95 -13.23 9.47 1.80
C ILE A 95 -13.97 9.95 3.04
N CYS A 96 -15.08 10.64 2.85
CA CYS A 96 -15.90 11.21 3.91
C CYS A 96 -17.23 10.46 4.02
N GLU A 97 -17.42 9.74 5.12
CA GLU A 97 -18.60 8.92 5.41
C GLU A 97 -19.55 9.58 6.41
N GLN A 98 -20.79 9.16 6.36
CA GLN A 98 -21.79 9.48 7.36
C GLN A 98 -21.51 8.68 8.64
N VAL A 99 -21.47 9.37 9.78
CA VAL A 99 -21.19 8.77 11.08
C VAL A 99 -22.35 9.06 12.01
N GLY A 100 -22.88 8.01 12.67
CA GLY A 100 -24.02 8.11 13.58
C GLY A 100 -25.37 7.81 12.95
N GLU A 101 -26.42 7.78 13.78
CA GLU A 101 -27.79 7.49 13.38
C GLU A 101 -28.47 8.74 12.78
N VAL A 102 -29.37 8.52 11.82
CA VAL A 102 -30.19 9.56 11.23
C VAL A 102 -31.26 9.98 12.25
N THR A 103 -30.99 11.00 13.06
CA THR A 103 -31.92 11.47 14.12
C THR A 103 -33.02 12.41 13.61
N GLY A 104 -33.05 12.70 12.32
CA GLY A 104 -34.07 13.57 11.69
C GLY A 104 -33.96 15.07 11.98
N LYS A 105 -33.02 15.50 12.85
CA LYS A 105 -32.77 16.92 13.17
C LYS A 105 -31.39 17.33 12.68
N GLY A 106 -31.31 18.05 11.56
CA GLY A 106 -30.06 18.57 10.99
C GLY A 106 -29.33 17.59 10.06
N PRO A 107 -28.23 18.04 9.42
CA PRO A 107 -27.40 17.17 8.58
C PRO A 107 -26.69 16.11 9.42
N VAL A 108 -26.72 14.86 8.97
CA VAL A 108 -25.95 13.76 9.58
C VAL A 108 -24.47 14.14 9.64
N GLU A 109 -23.81 13.86 10.75
CA GLU A 109 -22.37 14.11 10.90
C GLU A 109 -21.58 13.31 9.86
N ARG A 110 -20.53 13.93 9.31
CA ARG A 110 -19.64 13.31 8.34
C ARG A 110 -18.20 13.50 8.76
N LYS A 111 -17.43 12.43 8.66
CA LYS A 111 -16.00 12.43 8.99
C LYS A 111 -15.20 11.77 7.88
N VAL A 112 -13.98 12.22 7.67
CA VAL A 112 -13.02 11.51 6.83
C VAL A 112 -12.59 10.25 7.57
N VAL A 113 -12.94 9.11 6.99
CA VAL A 113 -12.63 7.78 7.53
C VAL A 113 -11.33 7.23 6.97
N ARG A 114 -10.90 7.74 5.81
CA ARG A 114 -9.67 7.31 5.14
C ARG A 114 -9.23 8.35 4.11
N VAL A 115 -7.91 8.46 3.94
CA VAL A 115 -7.30 9.21 2.84
C VAL A 115 -6.54 8.21 1.96
N LEU A 116 -6.86 8.19 0.68
CA LEU A 116 -6.20 7.35 -0.32
C LEU A 116 -5.11 8.15 -1.02
N THR A 117 -3.90 7.63 -1.00
CA THR A 117 -2.74 8.16 -1.73
C THR A 117 -2.07 7.04 -2.50
N PRO A 118 -1.25 7.32 -3.50
CA PRO A 118 -0.58 6.26 -4.28
C PRO A 118 0.24 5.28 -3.43
N GLY A 119 0.85 5.77 -2.32
CA GLY A 119 1.68 4.96 -1.42
C GLY A 119 0.92 4.25 -0.28
N THR A 120 -0.39 4.49 -0.13
CA THR A 120 -1.16 3.97 1.02
C THR A 120 -2.36 3.09 0.61
N LEU A 121 -2.32 2.54 -0.59
CA LEU A 121 -3.38 1.65 -1.09
C LEU A 121 -3.28 0.26 -0.47
N THR A 122 -4.43 -0.30 -0.11
CA THR A 122 -4.55 -1.67 0.44
C THR A 122 -5.66 -2.49 -0.24
N ASP A 123 -6.52 -1.86 -1.04
CA ASP A 123 -7.64 -2.52 -1.70
C ASP A 123 -7.21 -3.15 -3.04
N ASP A 124 -7.57 -4.42 -3.26
CA ASP A 124 -7.28 -5.15 -4.50
C ASP A 124 -7.87 -4.48 -5.74
N ALA A 125 -9.04 -3.87 -5.61
CA ALA A 125 -9.69 -3.15 -6.70
C ALA A 125 -8.90 -1.91 -7.16
N LEU A 126 -8.05 -1.37 -6.29
CA LEU A 126 -7.22 -0.19 -6.55
C LEU A 126 -5.80 -0.56 -7.01
N LEU A 127 -5.33 -1.77 -6.66
CA LEU A 127 -4.01 -2.29 -6.95
C LEU A 127 -4.09 -3.45 -7.95
N GLY A 128 -3.20 -3.46 -8.93
CA GLY A 128 -3.01 -4.66 -9.75
C GLY A 128 -2.51 -5.83 -8.90
N SER A 129 -2.85 -7.07 -9.28
CA SER A 129 -2.55 -8.28 -8.49
C SER A 129 -1.07 -8.43 -8.13
N TYR A 130 -0.18 -8.03 -9.04
CA TYR A 130 1.28 -8.14 -8.87
C TYR A 130 1.97 -6.82 -8.51
N GLN A 131 1.21 -5.74 -8.31
CA GLN A 131 1.73 -4.42 -7.95
C GLN A 131 1.79 -4.26 -6.44
N SER A 132 2.88 -3.67 -5.93
CA SER A 132 3.01 -3.19 -4.55
C SER A 132 2.71 -1.70 -4.50
N SER A 133 2.25 -1.21 -3.35
CA SER A 133 2.06 0.22 -3.07
C SER A 133 3.14 0.66 -2.08
N ASN A 134 4.36 0.88 -2.61
CA ASN A 134 5.50 1.20 -1.78
C ASN A 134 5.51 2.69 -1.40
N LEU A 135 5.25 2.99 -0.14
CA LEU A 135 5.48 4.30 0.44
C LEU A 135 6.93 4.38 0.91
N VAL A 136 7.69 5.35 0.40
CA VAL A 136 9.10 5.53 0.73
C VAL A 136 9.31 6.89 1.39
N ALA A 137 10.08 6.95 2.48
CA ALA A 137 10.51 8.21 3.08
C ALA A 137 12.03 8.36 3.01
N LEU A 138 12.47 9.60 2.81
CA LEU A 138 13.87 9.99 2.76
C LEU A 138 14.18 10.97 3.89
N CYS A 139 15.19 10.68 4.70
CA CYS A 139 15.74 11.60 5.68
C CYS A 139 17.23 11.85 5.34
N ILE A 140 17.57 13.07 5.00
CA ILE A 140 18.92 13.43 4.55
C ILE A 140 19.49 14.45 5.52
N GLN A 141 20.66 14.15 6.05
CA GLN A 141 21.38 15.07 6.92
C GLN A 141 22.88 14.96 6.68
N GLN A 142 23.54 16.09 6.47
CA GLN A 142 24.96 16.14 6.15
C GLN A 142 25.29 15.28 4.91
N ASN A 143 26.13 14.27 5.06
CA ASN A 143 26.54 13.35 4.01
C ASN A 143 25.95 11.95 4.19
N GLN A 144 24.81 11.82 4.85
CA GLN A 144 24.12 10.56 5.10
C GLN A 144 22.67 10.64 4.63
N ILE A 145 22.14 9.52 4.18
CA ILE A 145 20.74 9.36 3.81
C ILE A 145 20.15 8.10 4.47
N GLY A 146 19.01 8.27 5.12
CA GLY A 146 18.17 7.20 5.60
C GLY A 146 16.97 7.01 4.67
N PHE A 147 16.71 5.77 4.33
CA PHE A 147 15.52 5.34 3.60
C PHE A 147 14.65 4.51 4.52
N ALA A 148 13.35 4.66 4.36
CA ALA A 148 12.38 3.72 4.90
C ALA A 148 11.36 3.38 3.81
N LEU A 149 10.91 2.13 3.75
CA LEU A 149 9.89 1.63 2.84
C LEU A 149 8.79 0.94 3.65
N LEU A 150 7.55 1.28 3.35
CA LEU A 150 6.36 0.67 3.93
C LEU A 150 5.40 0.23 2.81
N ASP A 151 5.15 -1.07 2.69
CA ASP A 151 4.03 -1.61 1.91
C ASP A 151 2.91 -2.01 2.89
N LEU A 152 1.91 -1.14 3.01
CA LEU A 152 0.77 -1.37 3.90
C LEU A 152 -0.06 -2.58 3.49
N SER A 153 -0.10 -2.90 2.20
CA SER A 153 -0.91 -3.99 1.67
C SER A 153 -0.33 -5.37 1.99
N ALA A 154 0.99 -5.46 2.15
CA ALA A 154 1.71 -6.70 2.46
C ALA A 154 2.30 -6.73 3.87
N GLY A 155 2.18 -5.64 4.65
CA GLY A 155 2.77 -5.54 5.99
C GLY A 155 4.30 -5.50 5.99
N ILE A 156 4.92 -5.06 4.88
CA ILE A 156 6.38 -5.01 4.74
C ILE A 156 6.89 -3.66 5.21
N PHE A 157 7.84 -3.65 6.14
CA PHE A 157 8.47 -2.46 6.66
C PHE A 157 9.99 -2.63 6.69
N LYS A 158 10.71 -1.81 5.90
CA LYS A 158 12.14 -1.94 5.69
C LYS A 158 12.82 -0.59 5.84
N VAL A 159 14.09 -0.62 6.30
CA VAL A 159 14.92 0.57 6.49
C VAL A 159 16.34 0.33 6.03
N GLN A 160 17.00 1.42 5.63
CA GLN A 160 18.37 1.42 5.18
C GLN A 160 19.00 2.79 5.45
N GLN A 161 20.28 2.82 5.82
CA GLN A 161 21.06 4.07 5.90
C GLN A 161 22.41 3.90 5.24
N GLN A 162 22.81 4.91 4.48
CA GLN A 162 24.10 4.90 3.77
C GLN A 162 24.66 6.30 3.60
N THR A 163 25.91 6.39 3.14
CA THR A 163 26.49 7.66 2.71
C THR A 163 25.72 8.19 1.50
N TYR A 164 25.32 9.46 1.57
CA TYR A 164 24.63 10.11 0.47
C TYR A 164 25.57 10.33 -0.71
N LYS A 165 25.17 9.84 -1.87
CA LYS A 165 25.79 10.09 -3.16
C LYS A 165 24.67 10.30 -4.19
N PRO A 166 24.68 11.42 -4.95
CA PRO A 166 23.61 11.70 -5.91
C PRO A 166 23.35 10.56 -6.91
N GLU A 167 24.41 9.92 -7.42
CA GLU A 167 24.30 8.80 -8.35
C GLU A 167 23.63 7.56 -7.73
N HIS A 168 23.80 7.34 -6.42
CA HIS A 168 23.18 6.20 -5.72
C HIS A 168 21.70 6.42 -5.40
N LEU A 169 21.26 7.68 -5.29
CA LEU A 169 19.87 8.00 -4.98
C LEU A 169 18.91 7.41 -6.02
N SER A 170 19.19 7.61 -7.30
CA SER A 170 18.35 7.10 -8.38
C SER A 170 18.37 5.57 -8.49
N ILE A 171 19.51 4.94 -8.20
CA ILE A 171 19.65 3.47 -8.15
C ILE A 171 18.76 2.90 -7.05
N GLU A 172 18.85 3.46 -5.82
CA GLU A 172 18.08 2.98 -4.68
C GLU A 172 16.58 3.22 -4.86
N LEU A 173 16.17 4.41 -5.30
CA LEU A 173 14.77 4.69 -5.54
C LEU A 173 14.19 3.82 -6.65
N SER A 174 14.95 3.56 -7.73
CA SER A 174 14.53 2.62 -8.77
C SER A 174 14.39 1.19 -8.24
N ARG A 175 15.25 0.78 -7.28
CA ARG A 175 15.17 -0.53 -6.60
C ARG A 175 13.94 -0.64 -5.71
N LEU A 176 13.64 0.42 -4.95
CA LEU A 176 12.53 0.47 -4.01
C LEU A 176 11.18 0.61 -4.69
N MET A 177 11.13 1.03 -5.97
CA MET A 177 9.89 1.22 -6.76
C MET A 177 8.82 1.99 -6.00
N PRO A 178 9.08 3.24 -5.58
CA PRO A 178 8.13 4.00 -4.79
C PRO A 178 6.87 4.34 -5.60
N SER A 179 5.71 4.14 -5.00
CA SER A 179 4.44 4.69 -5.49
C SER A 179 4.22 6.12 -4.99
N GLU A 180 4.87 6.47 -3.88
CA GLU A 180 4.87 7.81 -3.28
C GLU A 180 6.13 8.00 -2.44
N ILE A 181 6.71 9.21 -2.47
CA ILE A 181 7.90 9.55 -1.69
C ILE A 181 7.55 10.64 -0.69
N LEU A 182 7.87 10.42 0.59
CA LEU A 182 7.79 11.44 1.63
C LEU A 182 9.16 12.08 1.83
N ILE A 183 9.17 13.40 1.91
CA ILE A 183 10.36 14.21 2.22
C ILE A 183 10.01 15.26 3.28
N ASP A 184 11.01 15.69 4.02
CA ASP A 184 10.91 16.83 4.92
C ASP A 184 10.59 18.11 4.12
N GLU A 185 9.63 18.92 4.60
CA GLU A 185 9.28 20.20 3.97
C GLU A 185 10.43 21.20 4.00
N ASP A 186 11.32 21.10 4.98
CA ASP A 186 12.52 21.92 5.14
C ASP A 186 13.69 21.43 4.26
N LEU A 187 13.53 20.36 3.49
CA LEU A 187 14.54 19.90 2.56
C LEU A 187 14.74 20.97 1.45
N VAL A 188 15.73 21.83 1.64
CA VAL A 188 16.00 22.99 0.79
C VAL A 188 16.67 22.62 -0.52
N ASP A 189 17.31 21.47 -0.62
CA ASP A 189 18.07 21.06 -1.81
C ASP A 189 17.12 20.73 -2.97
N SER A 190 16.85 21.75 -3.81
CA SER A 190 16.04 21.59 -5.03
C SER A 190 16.62 20.56 -5.99
N ASN A 191 17.95 20.33 -5.98
CA ASN A 191 18.61 19.37 -6.87
C ASN A 191 18.17 17.94 -6.57
N ILE A 192 17.95 17.60 -5.30
CA ILE A 192 17.46 16.26 -4.89
C ILE A 192 16.06 16.04 -5.46
N ILE A 193 15.16 17.01 -5.28
CA ILE A 193 13.78 16.92 -5.77
C ILE A 193 13.75 16.84 -7.30
N GLU A 194 14.56 17.63 -7.98
CA GLU A 194 14.67 17.60 -9.45
C GLU A 194 15.23 16.24 -9.93
N GLN A 195 16.24 15.71 -9.23
CA GLN A 195 16.83 14.41 -9.54
C GLN A 195 15.80 13.27 -9.38
N ILE A 196 14.99 13.30 -8.31
CA ILE A 196 13.90 12.34 -8.11
C ILE A 196 12.91 12.44 -9.27
N LYS A 197 12.41 13.62 -9.58
CA LYS A 197 11.43 13.86 -10.65
C LYS A 197 11.92 13.50 -12.05
N LYS A 198 13.22 13.64 -12.30
CA LYS A 198 13.83 13.29 -13.60
C LYS A 198 13.83 11.78 -13.84
N ASN A 199 13.99 11.00 -12.78
CA ASN A 199 14.21 9.56 -12.88
C ASN A 199 12.98 8.72 -12.55
N LEU A 200 11.97 9.31 -11.87
CA LEU A 200 10.79 8.62 -11.37
C LEU A 200 9.53 9.44 -11.60
N ASP A 201 8.52 8.79 -12.12
CA ASP A 201 7.17 9.36 -12.25
C ASP A 201 6.33 8.93 -11.04
N CYS A 202 6.67 9.48 -9.87
CA CYS A 202 5.89 9.25 -8.66
C CYS A 202 5.71 10.55 -7.87
N PRO A 203 4.59 10.73 -7.17
CA PRO A 203 4.33 11.91 -6.38
C PRO A 203 5.29 12.02 -5.20
N ILE A 204 5.69 13.28 -4.92
CA ILE A 204 6.49 13.64 -3.76
C ILE A 204 5.60 14.42 -2.80
N THR A 205 5.42 13.89 -1.61
CA THR A 205 4.62 14.48 -0.53
C THR A 205 5.55 15.07 0.51
N LYS A 206 5.42 16.39 0.73
CA LYS A 206 6.16 17.10 1.78
C LYS A 206 5.48 16.87 3.12
N ARG A 207 6.28 16.58 4.15
CA ARG A 207 5.80 16.38 5.51
C ARG A 207 6.47 17.36 6.47
N PRO A 208 5.78 17.77 7.54
CA PRO A 208 6.37 18.62 8.56
C PRO A 208 7.66 18.03 9.14
N ASN A 209 8.64 18.87 9.42
CA ASN A 209 9.94 18.48 9.99
C ASN A 209 9.78 17.64 11.27
N VAL A 210 8.73 17.88 12.05
CA VAL A 210 8.44 17.13 13.28
C VAL A 210 8.26 15.63 13.02
N ASP A 211 7.80 15.21 11.84
CA ASP A 211 7.66 13.80 11.47
C ASP A 211 9.02 13.11 11.32
N PHE A 212 10.05 13.87 10.90
CA PHE A 212 11.43 13.39 10.72
C PHE A 212 12.33 13.64 11.94
N ASN A 213 11.74 14.00 13.09
CA ASN A 213 12.52 14.32 14.27
C ASN A 213 13.21 13.09 14.87
N LEU A 214 14.57 13.13 14.89
CA LEU A 214 15.42 12.04 15.37
C LEU A 214 15.13 11.63 16.82
N ASN A 215 14.78 12.59 17.69
CA ASN A 215 14.53 12.33 19.10
C ASN A 215 13.20 11.61 19.31
N ASN A 216 12.20 11.91 18.51
CA ASN A 216 10.87 11.30 18.59
C ASN A 216 10.78 9.96 17.87
N ALA A 217 11.65 9.72 16.90
CA ALA A 217 11.61 8.52 16.06
C ALA A 217 11.69 7.22 16.88
N GLN A 218 12.57 7.20 17.88
CA GLN A 218 12.71 6.05 18.79
C GLN A 218 11.37 5.71 19.47
N LYS A 219 10.72 6.70 20.06
CA LYS A 219 9.43 6.51 20.75
C LYS A 219 8.34 6.06 19.78
N THR A 220 8.21 6.74 18.63
CA THR A 220 7.21 6.40 17.59
C THR A 220 7.32 4.95 17.15
N LEU A 221 8.55 4.46 16.92
CA LEU A 221 8.77 3.09 16.46
C LEU A 221 8.60 2.08 17.60
N CYS A 222 9.04 2.38 18.84
CA CYS A 222 8.79 1.52 20.00
C CYS A 222 7.28 1.35 20.24
N ASP A 223 6.51 2.44 20.21
CA ASP A 223 5.06 2.42 20.36
C ASP A 223 4.39 1.60 19.25
N GLN A 224 4.86 1.75 18.00
CA GLN A 224 4.32 1.00 16.86
C GLN A 224 4.59 -0.50 16.94
N LEU A 225 5.83 -0.88 17.28
CA LEU A 225 6.27 -2.27 17.32
C LEU A 225 5.96 -2.96 18.65
N ALA A 226 5.35 -2.21 19.61
CA ALA A 226 5.01 -2.67 20.95
C ALA A 226 6.22 -3.24 21.74
N VAL A 227 7.36 -2.53 21.66
CA VAL A 227 8.62 -2.90 22.33
C VAL A 227 9.16 -1.75 23.16
N SER A 228 9.99 -2.08 24.16
CA SER A 228 10.63 -1.07 25.01
C SER A 228 11.89 -0.46 24.39
N THR A 229 12.57 -1.19 23.50
CA THR A 229 13.79 -0.74 22.82
C THR A 229 13.82 -1.25 21.38
N LEU A 230 14.58 -0.57 20.51
CA LEU A 230 14.77 -0.97 19.10
C LEU A 230 16.05 -1.79 18.88
N SER A 231 16.83 -2.04 19.93
CA SER A 231 18.12 -2.74 19.83
C SER A 231 17.99 -4.15 19.26
N GLY A 232 16.87 -4.85 19.56
CA GLY A 232 16.59 -6.18 19.01
C GLY A 232 16.38 -6.19 17.48
N PHE A 233 16.06 -5.04 16.89
CA PHE A 233 15.94 -4.86 15.43
C PHE A 233 17.24 -4.33 14.80
N GLY A 234 18.28 -4.02 15.58
CA GLY A 234 19.54 -3.47 15.08
C GLY A 234 19.48 -2.01 14.61
N LEU A 235 18.46 -1.25 15.02
CA LEU A 235 18.21 0.11 14.51
C LEU A 235 19.06 1.19 15.16
N ASP A 236 19.81 0.91 16.22
CA ASP A 236 20.56 1.90 16.99
C ASP A 236 21.57 2.70 16.13
N PRO A 237 22.36 2.09 15.23
CA PRO A 237 23.37 2.80 14.45
C PRO A 237 22.83 3.59 13.24
N ILE A 238 21.53 3.56 12.98
CA ILE A 238 20.93 4.14 11.77
C ILE A 238 19.86 5.21 12.08
N PRO A 239 20.23 6.35 12.70
CA PRO A 239 19.25 7.33 13.19
C PRO A 239 18.41 7.98 12.09
N LEU A 240 18.98 8.24 10.89
CA LEU A 240 18.21 8.85 9.79
C LEU A 240 17.19 7.88 9.21
N ALA A 241 17.52 6.59 9.13
CA ALA A 241 16.58 5.57 8.70
C ALA A 241 15.44 5.42 9.73
N LYS A 242 15.72 5.54 11.04
CA LYS A 242 14.68 5.60 12.08
C LYS A 242 13.76 6.80 11.91
N ALA A 243 14.30 7.98 11.61
CA ALA A 243 13.49 9.18 11.37
C ALA A 243 12.60 9.03 10.14
N ALA A 244 13.15 8.53 9.03
CA ALA A 244 12.35 8.21 7.84
C ALA A 244 11.24 7.19 8.13
N ALA A 245 11.54 6.14 8.93
CA ALA A 245 10.57 5.15 9.34
C ALA A 245 9.45 5.74 10.22
N ALA A 246 9.78 6.63 11.14
CA ALA A 246 8.79 7.32 11.99
C ALA A 246 7.85 8.20 11.13
N ALA A 247 8.40 8.92 10.14
CA ALA A 247 7.59 9.72 9.22
C ALA A 247 6.60 8.86 8.44
N LEU A 248 7.01 7.66 7.99
CA LEU A 248 6.09 6.70 7.33
C LEU A 248 4.95 6.27 8.26
N ILE A 249 5.25 5.94 9.50
CA ILE A 249 4.24 5.52 10.49
C ILE A 249 3.26 6.66 10.80
N HIS A 250 3.73 7.89 10.97
CA HIS A 250 2.87 9.06 11.19
C HIS A 250 1.93 9.26 10.00
N TYR A 251 2.47 9.30 8.78
CA TYR A 251 1.68 9.49 7.57
C TYR A 251 0.69 8.36 7.32
N ALA A 252 1.10 7.12 7.51
CA ALA A 252 0.22 5.97 7.34
C ALA A 252 -0.93 5.96 8.36
N LYS A 253 -0.68 6.29 9.64
CA LYS A 253 -1.73 6.45 10.65
C LYS A 253 -2.68 7.61 10.33
N GLU A 254 -2.14 8.71 9.85
CA GLU A 254 -2.94 9.88 9.46
C GLU A 254 -3.85 9.56 8.27
N THR A 255 -3.35 8.85 7.27
CA THR A 255 -4.11 8.51 6.06
C THR A 255 -5.10 7.36 6.27
N GLN A 256 -4.70 6.31 6.98
CA GLN A 256 -5.58 5.16 7.27
C GLN A 256 -6.53 5.39 8.46
N LYS A 257 -6.31 6.44 9.27
CA LYS A 257 -7.11 6.73 10.48
C LYS A 257 -7.16 5.56 11.49
N THR A 258 -6.12 4.73 11.52
CA THR A 258 -6.02 3.54 12.37
C THR A 258 -4.59 3.29 12.84
N ALA A 259 -4.43 2.43 13.85
CA ALA A 259 -3.17 2.18 14.54
C ALA A 259 -2.17 1.27 13.79
N LEU A 260 -2.50 0.73 12.61
CA LEU A 260 -1.68 -0.17 11.79
C LEU A 260 -1.23 -1.45 12.54
N PRO A 261 -2.13 -2.24 13.14
CA PRO A 261 -1.74 -3.33 14.03
C PRO A 261 -1.02 -4.50 13.33
N HIS A 262 -1.03 -4.55 11.99
CA HIS A 262 -0.32 -5.55 11.18
C HIS A 262 1.17 -5.21 10.97
N ILE A 263 1.59 -3.96 11.22
CA ILE A 263 2.99 -3.55 11.12
C ILE A 263 3.68 -3.84 12.45
N ARG A 264 4.26 -5.05 12.58
CA ARG A 264 4.82 -5.57 13.83
C ARG A 264 6.33 -5.80 13.81
N SER A 265 6.95 -5.69 12.64
CA SER A 265 8.39 -5.88 12.48
C SER A 265 8.95 -4.86 11.51
N ILE A 266 10.25 -4.58 11.65
CA ILE A 266 11.02 -3.74 10.76
C ILE A 266 12.32 -4.46 10.44
N GLN A 267 12.72 -4.43 9.16
CA GLN A 267 13.91 -5.12 8.66
C GLN A 267 14.94 -4.10 8.17
N ILE A 268 16.20 -4.33 8.51
CA ILE A 268 17.30 -3.56 7.93
C ILE A 268 17.71 -4.23 6.62
N GLU A 269 17.78 -3.46 5.56
CA GLU A 269 18.42 -3.87 4.29
C GLU A 269 19.75 -3.12 4.11
N GLN A 270 20.67 -3.75 3.42
CA GLN A 270 21.89 -3.10 2.96
C GLN A 270 21.89 -3.07 1.43
N SER A 271 22.26 -1.93 0.84
CA SER A 271 22.36 -1.82 -0.62
C SER A 271 23.37 -2.81 -1.21
N THR A 272 24.37 -3.21 -0.42
CA THR A 272 25.38 -4.20 -0.79
C THR A 272 24.85 -5.62 -0.93
N ASP A 273 23.67 -5.92 -0.41
CA ASP A 273 23.04 -7.24 -0.52
C ASP A 273 22.51 -7.53 -1.93
N PHE A 274 22.40 -6.48 -2.75
CA PHE A 274 21.80 -6.55 -4.07
C PHE A 274 22.78 -6.14 -5.17
N VAL A 275 22.52 -6.64 -6.38
CA VAL A 275 23.20 -6.15 -7.58
C VAL A 275 22.68 -4.74 -7.89
N ALA A 276 23.60 -3.78 -7.94
CA ALA A 276 23.25 -2.41 -8.30
C ALA A 276 22.91 -2.32 -9.80
N LEU A 277 21.65 -2.03 -10.09
CA LEU A 277 21.16 -1.78 -11.45
C LEU A 277 20.62 -0.35 -11.49
N ASP A 278 21.16 0.46 -12.37
CA ASP A 278 20.65 1.82 -12.59
C ASP A 278 19.28 1.81 -13.33
N PRO A 279 18.51 2.91 -13.28
CA PRO A 279 17.17 2.97 -13.90
C PRO A 279 17.18 2.68 -15.40
N ILE A 280 18.23 3.12 -16.11
CA ILE A 280 18.35 2.91 -17.58
C ILE A 280 18.60 1.44 -17.87
N THR A 281 19.48 0.79 -17.13
CA THR A 281 19.74 -0.64 -17.24
C THR A 281 18.48 -1.45 -16.98
N ARG A 282 17.73 -1.15 -15.90
CA ARG A 282 16.46 -1.84 -15.59
C ARG A 282 15.44 -1.72 -16.72
N ARG A 283 15.30 -0.51 -17.26
CA ARG A 283 14.40 -0.22 -18.37
C ARG A 283 14.83 -0.97 -19.64
N ASN A 284 16.11 -0.91 -19.99
CA ASN A 284 16.64 -1.53 -21.21
C ASN A 284 16.59 -3.07 -21.17
N LEU A 285 16.65 -3.66 -19.97
CA LEU A 285 16.45 -5.10 -19.75
C LEU A 285 14.97 -5.50 -19.75
N GLU A 286 14.04 -4.54 -19.87
CA GLU A 286 12.59 -4.77 -19.85
C GLU A 286 12.16 -5.70 -18.71
N ILE A 287 12.71 -5.46 -17.49
CA ILE A 287 12.52 -6.40 -16.36
C ILE A 287 11.06 -6.50 -15.97
N ILE A 288 10.38 -5.37 -15.74
CA ILE A 288 8.97 -5.32 -15.29
C ILE A 288 8.05 -4.82 -16.39
N GLU A 289 8.47 -3.80 -17.13
CA GLU A 289 7.68 -3.16 -18.17
C GLU A 289 8.37 -3.26 -19.52
N PRO A 290 7.64 -3.52 -20.61
CA PRO A 290 8.22 -3.53 -21.94
C PRO A 290 8.51 -2.10 -22.42
N LEU A 291 9.49 -1.94 -23.32
CA LEU A 291 9.81 -0.65 -23.93
C LEU A 291 8.73 -0.18 -24.92
N PHE A 292 8.00 -1.12 -25.51
CA PHE A 292 6.97 -0.86 -26.50
C PHE A 292 5.60 -1.32 -25.98
N GLU A 293 4.55 -0.62 -26.35
CA GLU A 293 3.16 -0.87 -25.92
C GLU A 293 2.68 -2.33 -26.12
N HIS A 294 3.17 -3.00 -27.13
CA HIS A 294 2.84 -4.40 -27.43
C HIS A 294 3.99 -5.38 -27.11
N GLY A 295 5.00 -4.93 -26.38
CA GLY A 295 6.11 -5.77 -25.95
C GLY A 295 5.74 -6.69 -24.80
N THR A 296 6.65 -7.61 -24.47
CA THR A 296 6.52 -8.51 -23.30
C THR A 296 7.75 -8.34 -22.44
N SER A 297 7.56 -7.99 -21.17
CA SER A 297 8.69 -7.86 -20.23
C SER A 297 9.19 -9.24 -19.77
N LEU A 298 10.38 -9.26 -19.17
CA LEU A 298 10.93 -10.47 -18.56
C LEU A 298 9.97 -11.02 -17.50
N PHE A 299 9.45 -10.18 -16.62
CA PHE A 299 8.48 -10.57 -15.61
C PHE A 299 7.22 -11.20 -16.23
N GLN A 300 6.63 -10.57 -17.24
CA GLN A 300 5.43 -11.09 -17.91
C GLN A 300 5.69 -12.46 -18.54
N LEU A 301 6.88 -12.67 -19.11
CA LEU A 301 7.25 -13.92 -19.76
C LEU A 301 7.39 -15.08 -18.79
N ILE A 302 8.00 -14.84 -17.61
CA ILE A 302 8.33 -15.90 -16.65
C ILE A 302 7.35 -16.02 -15.48
N ASN A 303 6.40 -15.07 -15.32
CA ASN A 303 5.44 -15.10 -14.24
C ASN A 303 4.36 -16.15 -14.48
N ASP A 304 4.62 -17.34 -13.99
CA ASP A 304 3.67 -18.45 -13.94
C ASP A 304 3.28 -18.79 -12.48
N CYS A 305 3.39 -17.79 -11.58
CA CYS A 305 3.02 -17.92 -10.19
C CYS A 305 1.52 -18.17 -10.03
N GLN A 306 1.15 -19.13 -9.18
CA GLN A 306 -0.26 -19.47 -8.96
C GLN A 306 -0.94 -18.54 -7.96
N THR A 307 -0.19 -17.74 -7.19
CA THR A 307 -0.69 -16.78 -6.23
C THR A 307 -0.22 -15.37 -6.58
N ALA A 308 -1.03 -14.36 -6.26
CA ALA A 308 -0.65 -12.96 -6.40
C ALA A 308 0.59 -12.61 -5.54
N MET A 309 0.66 -13.19 -4.32
CA MET A 309 1.81 -13.05 -3.41
C MET A 309 3.11 -13.56 -4.05
N GLY A 310 3.05 -14.73 -4.69
CA GLY A 310 4.19 -15.31 -5.43
C GLY A 310 4.64 -14.41 -6.58
N GLY A 311 3.70 -13.86 -7.35
CA GLY A 311 4.02 -12.92 -8.43
C GLY A 311 4.67 -11.63 -7.91
N ARG A 312 4.21 -11.07 -6.77
CA ARG A 312 4.87 -9.92 -6.13
C ARG A 312 6.28 -10.25 -5.64
N LEU A 313 6.48 -11.44 -5.08
CA LEU A 313 7.80 -11.90 -4.67
C LEU A 313 8.73 -12.06 -5.89
N LEU A 314 8.25 -12.65 -6.98
CA LEU A 314 9.01 -12.77 -8.24
C LEU A 314 9.40 -11.39 -8.77
N SER A 315 8.45 -10.45 -8.86
CA SER A 315 8.72 -9.07 -9.29
C SER A 315 9.81 -8.41 -8.44
N ARG A 316 9.71 -8.50 -7.10
CA ARG A 316 10.75 -7.99 -6.19
C ARG A 316 12.10 -8.66 -6.41
N THR A 317 12.13 -9.97 -6.59
CA THR A 317 13.37 -10.74 -6.81
C THR A 317 14.07 -10.31 -8.10
N LEU A 318 13.32 -10.06 -9.16
CA LEU A 318 13.87 -9.57 -10.42
C LEU A 318 14.40 -8.13 -10.32
N MET A 319 13.71 -7.27 -9.58
CA MET A 319 14.11 -5.88 -9.37
C MET A 319 15.25 -5.74 -8.34
N GLN A 320 15.44 -6.73 -7.48
CA GLN A 320 16.43 -6.73 -6.41
C GLN A 320 17.22 -8.05 -6.43
N PRO A 321 18.03 -8.30 -7.50
CA PRO A 321 18.82 -9.54 -7.57
C PRO A 321 19.81 -9.59 -6.41
N LEU A 322 19.76 -10.68 -5.64
CA LEU A 322 20.66 -10.88 -4.51
C LEU A 322 22.10 -11.16 -4.96
N ARG A 323 23.05 -10.82 -4.10
CA ARG A 323 24.48 -11.16 -4.27
C ARG A 323 24.91 -12.35 -3.42
N ASP A 324 24.11 -12.70 -2.40
CA ASP A 324 24.40 -13.84 -1.53
C ASP A 324 24.17 -15.16 -2.28
N THR A 325 25.28 -15.80 -2.67
CA THR A 325 25.29 -17.07 -3.39
C THR A 325 24.72 -18.22 -2.56
N VAL A 326 24.86 -18.19 -1.23
CA VAL A 326 24.30 -19.23 -0.34
C VAL A 326 22.77 -19.23 -0.41
N VAL A 327 22.16 -18.04 -0.38
CA VAL A 327 20.71 -17.89 -0.53
C VAL A 327 20.25 -18.28 -1.94
N LEU A 328 21.03 -17.89 -2.96
CA LEU A 328 20.71 -18.23 -4.36
C LEU A 328 20.80 -19.74 -4.59
N ASP A 329 21.86 -20.39 -4.13
CA ASP A 329 22.04 -21.84 -4.26
C ASP A 329 20.91 -22.60 -3.53
N ALA A 330 20.51 -22.15 -2.31
CA ALA A 330 19.40 -22.75 -1.60
C ALA A 330 18.06 -22.66 -2.36
N ARG A 331 17.82 -21.55 -3.09
CA ARG A 331 16.65 -21.40 -3.95
C ARG A 331 16.71 -22.31 -5.19
N LEU A 332 17.89 -22.43 -5.80
CA LEU A 332 18.11 -23.31 -6.95
C LEU A 332 17.95 -24.78 -6.54
N ASP A 333 18.52 -25.21 -5.41
CA ASP A 333 18.34 -26.54 -4.86
C ASP A 333 16.85 -26.85 -4.61
N ALA A 334 16.12 -25.93 -4.01
CA ALA A 334 14.68 -26.10 -3.79
C ALA A 334 13.91 -26.27 -5.11
N SER A 335 14.23 -25.45 -6.11
CA SER A 335 13.62 -25.53 -7.43
C SER A 335 13.95 -26.85 -8.12
N GLU A 336 15.20 -27.28 -8.06
CA GLU A 336 15.64 -28.58 -8.64
C GLU A 336 14.92 -29.75 -7.99
N GLN A 337 14.76 -29.74 -6.65
CA GLN A 337 14.05 -30.81 -5.94
C GLN A 337 12.56 -30.88 -6.29
N LEU A 338 11.92 -29.74 -6.50
CA LEU A 338 10.53 -29.69 -6.96
C LEU A 338 10.37 -30.22 -8.39
N LEU A 339 11.31 -29.90 -9.26
CA LEU A 339 11.28 -30.36 -10.67
C LEU A 339 11.60 -31.85 -10.81
N LYS A 340 12.49 -32.40 -9.98
CA LYS A 340 12.78 -33.83 -9.94
C LYS A 340 11.54 -34.61 -9.54
N GLY A 341 11.02 -35.45 -10.42
CA GLY A 341 9.83 -36.28 -10.17
C GLY A 341 8.50 -35.53 -10.32
N TYR A 342 8.50 -34.33 -10.90
CA TYR A 342 7.29 -33.53 -11.19
C TYR A 342 6.49 -33.16 -9.92
N HIS A 343 7.18 -32.91 -8.82
CA HIS A 343 6.55 -32.59 -7.53
C HIS A 343 5.94 -31.15 -7.53
N GLU A 344 6.35 -30.30 -8.44
CA GLU A 344 5.80 -28.96 -8.60
C GLU A 344 4.31 -28.97 -8.99
N SER A 345 3.86 -29.95 -9.78
CA SER A 345 2.50 -29.98 -10.32
C SER A 345 1.42 -30.12 -9.23
N PRO A 346 1.51 -31.05 -8.27
CA PRO A 346 0.57 -31.12 -7.14
C PRO A 346 0.60 -29.86 -6.26
N VAL A 347 1.79 -29.31 -6.01
CA VAL A 347 1.94 -28.08 -5.21
C VAL A 347 1.26 -26.91 -5.90
N ARG A 348 1.44 -26.74 -7.21
CA ARG A 348 0.80 -25.69 -8.01
C ARG A 348 -0.72 -25.77 -7.99
N LEU A 349 -1.28 -26.97 -8.06
CA LEU A 349 -2.74 -27.15 -7.99
C LEU A 349 -3.30 -26.66 -6.67
N VAL A 350 -2.64 -26.95 -5.55
CA VAL A 350 -3.07 -26.46 -4.24
C VAL A 350 -2.89 -24.94 -4.12
N LEU A 351 -1.75 -24.39 -4.57
CA LEU A 351 -1.48 -22.95 -4.51
C LEU A 351 -2.51 -22.13 -5.30
N LYS A 352 -3.06 -22.68 -6.38
CA LYS A 352 -4.10 -22.01 -7.19
C LYS A 352 -5.38 -21.71 -6.39
N GLU A 353 -5.67 -22.52 -5.38
CA GLU A 353 -6.84 -22.36 -4.50
C GLU A 353 -6.58 -21.38 -3.34
N ILE A 354 -5.34 -20.89 -3.20
CA ILE A 354 -4.96 -19.94 -2.15
C ILE A 354 -5.05 -18.52 -2.68
N GLY A 355 -5.96 -17.72 -2.09
CA GLY A 355 -6.13 -16.31 -2.39
C GLY A 355 -4.98 -15.42 -1.87
N ASP A 356 -5.13 -14.11 -2.02
CA ASP A 356 -4.16 -13.12 -1.57
C ASP A 356 -4.26 -12.84 -0.06
N ILE A 357 -3.65 -13.71 0.74
CA ILE A 357 -3.72 -13.65 2.22
C ILE A 357 -3.03 -12.40 2.76
N GLU A 358 -1.91 -11.96 2.17
CA GLU A 358 -1.20 -10.76 2.62
C GLU A 358 -2.17 -9.56 2.65
N ARG A 359 -2.88 -9.31 1.55
CA ARG A 359 -3.82 -8.19 1.44
C ARG A 359 -5.07 -8.40 2.28
N VAL A 360 -5.56 -9.64 2.38
CA VAL A 360 -6.71 -9.94 3.26
C VAL A 360 -6.36 -9.60 4.71
N LEU A 361 -5.21 -10.05 5.22
CA LEU A 361 -4.78 -9.78 6.60
C LEU A 361 -4.59 -8.29 6.86
N SER A 362 -4.05 -7.54 5.92
CA SER A 362 -3.93 -6.08 6.03
C SER A 362 -5.28 -5.41 6.11
N ARG A 363 -6.27 -5.80 5.28
CA ARG A 363 -7.64 -5.28 5.35
C ARG A 363 -8.34 -5.64 6.66
N VAL A 364 -8.13 -6.85 7.18
CA VAL A 364 -8.65 -7.26 8.50
C VAL A 364 -8.06 -6.34 9.59
N ALA A 365 -6.77 -6.14 9.57
CA ALA A 365 -6.08 -5.30 10.56
C ALA A 365 -6.50 -3.82 10.49
N LEU A 366 -6.79 -3.32 9.30
CA LEU A 366 -7.25 -1.95 9.06
C LEU A 366 -8.76 -1.76 9.27
N GLY A 367 -9.51 -2.84 9.58
CA GLY A 367 -10.96 -2.80 9.73
C GLY A 367 -11.74 -2.55 8.43
N SER A 368 -11.11 -2.76 7.27
CA SER A 368 -11.71 -2.56 5.94
C SER A 368 -12.05 -3.87 5.21
N ALA A 369 -11.83 -5.02 5.87
CA ALA A 369 -12.14 -6.32 5.31
C ALA A 369 -13.65 -6.51 5.08
N ARG A 370 -13.99 -7.19 4.01
CA ARG A 370 -15.35 -7.56 3.64
C ARG A 370 -15.61 -9.03 3.99
N PRO A 371 -16.85 -9.47 4.11
CA PRO A 371 -17.16 -10.88 4.39
C PRO A 371 -16.47 -11.85 3.42
N ARG A 372 -16.34 -11.49 2.14
CA ARG A 372 -15.65 -12.30 1.13
C ARG A 372 -14.14 -12.44 1.39
N ASP A 373 -13.49 -11.46 2.00
CA ASP A 373 -12.08 -11.55 2.39
C ASP A 373 -11.87 -12.66 3.43
N LEU A 374 -12.80 -12.77 4.38
CA LEU A 374 -12.77 -13.80 5.40
C LEU A 374 -13.08 -15.20 4.84
N VAL A 375 -13.92 -15.30 3.80
CA VAL A 375 -14.11 -16.56 3.05
C VAL A 375 -12.81 -16.96 2.34
N GLN A 376 -12.10 -16.02 1.71
CA GLN A 376 -10.80 -16.32 1.10
C GLN A 376 -9.78 -16.81 2.14
N LEU A 377 -9.74 -16.17 3.32
CA LEU A 377 -8.87 -16.61 4.43
C LEU A 377 -9.24 -18.03 4.90
N ARG A 378 -10.53 -18.32 5.05
CA ARG A 378 -11.05 -19.65 5.39
C ARG A 378 -10.61 -20.70 4.38
N GLN A 379 -10.78 -20.44 3.07
CA GLN A 379 -10.35 -21.31 1.99
C GLN A 379 -8.84 -21.54 2.01
N ALA A 380 -8.05 -20.49 2.19
CA ALA A 380 -6.61 -20.60 2.30
C ALA A 380 -6.17 -21.49 3.47
N CYS A 381 -6.78 -21.30 4.67
CA CYS A 381 -6.52 -22.16 5.83
C CYS A 381 -6.87 -23.62 5.55
N ALA A 382 -7.95 -23.91 4.79
CA ALA A 382 -8.33 -25.25 4.40
C ALA A 382 -7.31 -25.92 3.46
N GLN A 383 -6.55 -25.14 2.67
CA GLN A 383 -5.57 -25.67 1.72
C GLN A 383 -4.23 -26.07 2.38
N ILE A 384 -3.91 -25.58 3.57
CA ILE A 384 -2.61 -25.84 4.23
C ILE A 384 -2.33 -27.34 4.42
N PRO A 385 -3.26 -28.19 4.90
CA PRO A 385 -3.02 -29.63 5.00
C PRO A 385 -2.73 -30.30 3.64
N PHE A 386 -3.41 -29.85 2.57
CA PHE A 386 -3.19 -30.38 1.23
C PHE A 386 -1.84 -29.95 0.67
N LEU A 387 -1.40 -28.70 0.95
CA LEU A 387 -0.07 -28.22 0.58
C LEU A 387 1.02 -29.05 1.25
N ARG A 388 0.92 -29.29 2.56
CA ARG A 388 1.84 -30.16 3.28
C ARG A 388 1.87 -31.59 2.70
N HIS A 389 0.69 -32.13 2.40
CA HIS A 389 0.62 -33.45 1.78
C HIS A 389 1.34 -33.53 0.44
N ALA A 390 1.16 -32.47 -0.41
CA ALA A 390 1.83 -32.38 -1.70
C ALA A 390 3.36 -32.25 -1.58
N LEU A 391 3.87 -31.67 -0.49
CA LEU A 391 5.30 -31.53 -0.22
C LEU A 391 5.96 -32.80 0.36
N ILE A 392 5.22 -33.76 0.94
CA ILE A 392 5.79 -34.96 1.58
C ILE A 392 6.82 -35.69 0.71
N PRO A 393 6.59 -35.93 -0.59
CA PRO A 393 7.56 -36.68 -1.41
C PRO A 393 8.92 -35.94 -1.52
N VAL A 394 8.90 -34.63 -1.60
CA VAL A 394 10.11 -33.80 -1.70
C VAL A 394 10.83 -33.72 -0.35
N LEU A 395 10.09 -33.47 0.73
CA LEU A 395 10.65 -33.35 2.09
C LEU A 395 11.33 -34.67 2.58
N LYS A 396 10.83 -35.83 2.17
CA LYS A 396 11.44 -37.12 2.49
C LYS A 396 12.87 -37.27 1.96
N THR A 397 13.24 -36.55 0.92
CA THR A 397 14.61 -36.60 0.36
C THR A 397 15.61 -35.87 1.26
N GLN A 398 15.16 -34.91 2.09
CA GLN A 398 15.96 -34.05 2.96
C GLN A 398 17.11 -33.30 2.23
N GLN A 399 16.99 -33.13 0.91
CA GLN A 399 18.04 -32.51 0.09
C GLN A 399 17.96 -31.00 0.02
N SER A 400 16.78 -30.39 0.30
CA SER A 400 16.60 -28.93 0.31
C SER A 400 16.34 -28.42 1.72
N LYS A 401 17.32 -27.70 2.28
CA LYS A 401 17.17 -27.03 3.58
C LYS A 401 16.07 -25.97 3.55
N LEU A 402 15.94 -25.24 2.43
CA LEU A 402 14.93 -24.20 2.28
C LEU A 402 13.50 -24.76 2.32
N LEU A 403 13.24 -25.88 1.64
CA LEU A 403 11.91 -26.49 1.65
C LEU A 403 11.55 -27.05 3.04
N ASN A 404 12.52 -27.65 3.76
CA ASN A 404 12.30 -28.09 5.12
C ASN A 404 11.98 -26.93 6.06
N GLN A 405 12.73 -25.83 5.97
CA GLN A 405 12.47 -24.62 6.75
C GLN A 405 11.08 -24.04 6.46
N LEU A 406 10.67 -23.95 5.19
CA LEU A 406 9.35 -23.47 4.80
C LEU A 406 8.21 -24.36 5.33
N ASP A 407 8.39 -25.69 5.37
CA ASP A 407 7.40 -26.58 5.95
C ASP A 407 7.29 -26.43 7.48
N GLU A 408 8.41 -26.24 8.17
CA GLU A 408 8.44 -25.96 9.61
C GLU A 408 7.73 -24.62 9.94
N GLU A 409 7.96 -23.58 9.13
CA GLU A 409 7.34 -22.26 9.27
C GLU A 409 5.84 -22.27 8.91
N LEU A 410 5.39 -23.24 8.11
CA LEU A 410 4.00 -23.38 7.70
C LEU A 410 3.13 -23.80 8.90
N GLY A 411 2.35 -22.87 9.46
CA GLY A 411 1.55 -23.09 10.68
C GLY A 411 0.42 -24.12 10.54
N ASP A 412 -0.21 -24.48 11.64
CA ASP A 412 -1.46 -25.23 11.68
C ASP A 412 -2.62 -24.26 11.99
N PHE A 413 -3.50 -24.06 11.03
CA PHE A 413 -4.60 -23.10 11.10
C PHE A 413 -5.98 -23.75 11.24
N LYS A 414 -6.06 -25.00 11.71
CA LYS A 414 -7.33 -25.74 11.87
C LYS A 414 -8.33 -25.02 12.77
N SER A 415 -7.85 -24.48 13.91
CA SER A 415 -8.71 -23.74 14.83
C SER A 415 -9.27 -22.47 14.21
N LEU A 416 -8.44 -21.71 13.47
CA LEU A 416 -8.88 -20.52 12.75
C LEU A 416 -9.86 -20.89 11.62
N HIS A 417 -9.57 -21.95 10.87
CA HIS A 417 -10.46 -22.47 9.83
C HIS A 417 -11.84 -22.81 10.40
N GLN A 418 -11.89 -23.58 11.51
CA GLN A 418 -13.16 -23.93 12.16
C GLN A 418 -13.92 -22.70 12.65
N HIS A 419 -13.22 -21.76 13.28
CA HIS A 419 -13.84 -20.52 13.74
C HIS A 419 -14.47 -19.72 12.60
N LEU A 420 -13.80 -19.64 11.45
CA LEU A 420 -14.33 -18.95 10.26
C LEU A 420 -15.49 -19.73 9.61
N LEU A 421 -15.51 -21.07 9.69
CA LEU A 421 -16.63 -21.89 9.24
C LEU A 421 -17.89 -21.63 10.09
N ASP A 422 -17.71 -21.53 11.40
CA ASP A 422 -18.82 -21.35 12.33
C ASP A 422 -19.37 -19.91 12.29
N ALA A 423 -18.53 -18.92 11.92
CA ALA A 423 -18.86 -17.51 11.99
C ALA A 423 -19.40 -16.92 10.68
N ILE A 424 -19.10 -17.54 9.52
CA ILE A 424 -19.38 -16.91 8.22
C ILE A 424 -20.01 -17.95 7.27
N VAL A 425 -21.14 -17.59 6.67
CA VAL A 425 -21.82 -18.40 5.67
C VAL A 425 -20.95 -18.65 4.43
N GLU A 426 -21.29 -19.66 3.64
CA GLU A 426 -20.51 -20.04 2.46
C GLU A 426 -20.49 -18.93 1.39
N HIS A 427 -21.63 -18.28 1.18
CA HIS A 427 -21.79 -17.21 0.19
C HIS A 427 -22.31 -15.93 0.86
N PRO A 428 -21.45 -15.18 1.56
CA PRO A 428 -21.89 -13.98 2.25
C PRO A 428 -22.17 -12.83 1.27
N PRO A 429 -23.00 -11.86 1.65
CA PRO A 429 -23.22 -10.64 0.89
C PRO A 429 -21.93 -9.83 0.77
N VAL A 430 -21.92 -8.86 -0.15
CA VAL A 430 -20.76 -7.99 -0.38
C VAL A 430 -20.48 -7.08 0.81
N LEU A 431 -21.53 -6.60 1.48
CA LEU A 431 -21.44 -5.67 2.59
C LEU A 431 -22.00 -6.29 3.87
N LEU A 432 -21.29 -6.07 4.98
CA LEU A 432 -21.69 -6.54 6.30
C LEU A 432 -23.10 -6.06 6.71
N ARG A 433 -23.48 -4.83 6.33
CA ARG A 433 -24.77 -4.22 6.63
C ARG A 433 -25.96 -4.91 5.97
N ASP A 434 -25.73 -5.71 4.94
CA ASP A 434 -26.81 -6.42 4.22
C ASP A 434 -27.34 -7.62 5.02
N GLY A 435 -26.67 -7.97 6.13
CA GLY A 435 -27.03 -9.09 7.00
C GLY A 435 -26.71 -10.46 6.38
N ASN A 436 -27.04 -11.54 7.11
CA ASN A 436 -26.80 -12.93 6.67
C ASN A 436 -25.34 -13.22 6.27
N VAL A 437 -24.41 -12.78 7.11
CA VAL A 437 -22.97 -12.99 6.94
C VAL A 437 -22.52 -14.28 7.60
#